data_4510689f358a1abae5474f11888d783b
#
_entry.id   4510689f358a1abae5474f11888d783b
#
_cell.length_a   1.000
_cell.length_b   1.000
_cell.length_c   1.000
_cell.angle_alpha   90.00
_cell.angle_beta   90.00
_cell.angle_gamma   90.00
#
_symmetry.space_group_name_H-M   'P 1'
#
loop_
_entity.id
_entity.type
_entity.pdbx_description
1 polymer ?
#
loop_
_entity_poly.entity_id
_entity_poly.type
_entity_poly.pdbx_seq_one_letter_code
_entity_poly.pdbx_strand_id
1 'polypeptide(L)'
;MSATTTKRLAVIEAILAKGSKDPFHHYARAMELRSIDRKDESLAALTKLTMDHPAYVPTYLMAAQLAQDLGRGDEARRFAEIGIERARAAGDDHALSELTTLRNTL
;
A
#
# COMPACT_ATOMS: atom_id res chain seq x y z
N MET A 1 -15.52 20.63 1.67
CA MET A 1 -14.48 20.59 0.63
C MET A 1 -14.50 19.23 -0.04
N SER A 2 -14.62 19.17 -1.35
CA SER A 2 -14.64 17.89 -2.05
C SER A 2 -13.21 17.36 -2.22
N ALA A 3 -13.07 16.04 -2.11
CA ALA A 3 -11.79 15.39 -2.32
C ALA A 3 -11.39 15.48 -3.81
N THR A 4 -10.08 15.63 -4.04
CA THR A 4 -9.54 15.65 -5.40
C THR A 4 -9.77 14.31 -6.09
N THR A 5 -10.27 14.36 -7.32
CA THR A 5 -10.44 13.17 -8.16
C THR A 5 -9.81 13.42 -9.51
N THR A 6 -8.98 12.47 -9.96
CA THR A 6 -8.34 12.52 -11.28
C THR A 6 -9.06 11.59 -12.23
N LYS A 7 -8.79 11.75 -13.55
CA LYS A 7 -9.27 10.81 -14.56
C LYS A 7 -8.76 9.41 -14.29
N ARG A 8 -7.49 9.30 -13.86
CA ARG A 8 -6.86 8.01 -13.56
C ARG A 8 -7.58 7.32 -12.40
N LEU A 9 -7.88 8.06 -11.32
CA LEU A 9 -8.61 7.50 -10.20
C LEU A 9 -10.01 7.04 -10.62
N ALA A 10 -10.71 7.85 -11.42
CA ALA A 10 -12.04 7.50 -11.91
C ALA A 10 -12.02 6.21 -12.74
N VAL A 11 -11.01 6.04 -13.61
CA VAL A 11 -10.85 4.83 -14.43
C VAL A 11 -10.59 3.62 -13.54
N ILE A 12 -9.68 3.74 -12.57
CA ILE A 12 -9.36 2.66 -11.65
C ILE A 12 -10.60 2.26 -10.83
N GLU A 13 -11.33 3.24 -10.31
CA GLU A 13 -12.54 2.97 -9.53
C GLU A 13 -13.63 2.32 -10.36
N ALA A 14 -13.73 2.65 -11.64
CA ALA A 14 -14.66 1.99 -12.56
C ALA A 14 -14.29 0.52 -12.77
N ILE A 15 -13.01 0.20 -12.88
CA ILE A 15 -12.51 -1.18 -12.99
C ILE A 15 -12.88 -1.97 -11.72
N LEU A 16 -12.68 -1.37 -10.55
CA LEU A 16 -13.01 -2.01 -9.27
C LEU A 16 -14.52 -2.20 -9.10
N ALA A 17 -15.31 -1.22 -9.55
CA ALA A 17 -16.77 -1.30 -9.48
C ALA A 17 -17.33 -2.44 -10.32
N LYS A 18 -16.60 -2.89 -11.36
CA LYS A 18 -16.97 -4.05 -12.16
C LYS A 18 -16.61 -5.38 -11.50
N GLY A 19 -16.07 -5.34 -10.29
CA GLY A 19 -15.79 -6.53 -9.50
C GLY A 19 -14.40 -7.13 -9.69
N SER A 20 -13.42 -6.34 -10.14
CA SER A 20 -12.05 -6.84 -10.24
C SER A 20 -11.55 -7.36 -8.90
N LYS A 21 -10.95 -8.55 -8.91
CA LYS A 21 -10.32 -9.17 -7.74
C LYS A 21 -8.80 -9.15 -7.83
N ASP A 22 -8.25 -8.48 -8.85
CA ASP A 22 -6.81 -8.36 -9.02
C ASP A 22 -6.25 -7.38 -7.98
N PRO A 23 -5.34 -7.84 -7.09
CA PRO A 23 -4.76 -6.96 -6.08
C PRO A 23 -4.05 -5.75 -6.68
N PHE A 24 -3.53 -5.87 -7.91
CA PHE A 24 -2.88 -4.75 -8.57
C PHE A 24 -3.81 -3.55 -8.75
N HIS A 25 -5.08 -3.77 -9.05
CA HIS A 25 -6.04 -2.67 -9.24
C HIS A 25 -6.30 -1.93 -7.92
N HIS A 26 -6.38 -2.65 -6.82
CA HIS A 26 -6.52 -2.05 -5.50
C HIS A 26 -5.26 -1.28 -5.10
N TYR A 27 -4.09 -1.85 -5.40
CA TYR A 27 -2.81 -1.20 -5.18
C TYR A 27 -2.70 0.10 -6.00
N ALA A 28 -3.06 0.04 -7.29
CA ALA A 28 -3.05 1.20 -8.18
C ALA A 28 -3.96 2.32 -7.66
N ARG A 29 -5.14 1.97 -7.11
CA ARG A 29 -6.04 2.96 -6.51
C ARG A 29 -5.36 3.66 -5.32
N ALA A 30 -4.74 2.89 -4.45
CA ALA A 30 -4.04 3.43 -3.29
C ALA A 30 -2.88 4.35 -3.70
N MET A 31 -2.10 3.95 -4.72
CA MET A 31 -1.02 4.78 -5.26
C MET A 31 -1.54 6.11 -5.81
N GLU A 32 -2.65 6.07 -6.53
CA GLU A 32 -3.24 7.30 -7.08
C GLU A 32 -3.76 8.21 -5.98
N LEU A 33 -4.42 7.65 -4.96
CA LEU A 33 -4.87 8.41 -3.80
C LEU A 33 -3.70 9.12 -3.10
N ARG A 34 -2.58 8.42 -2.94
CA ARG A 34 -1.37 9.00 -2.37
C ARG A 34 -0.83 10.15 -3.22
N SER A 35 -0.81 9.98 -4.54
CA SER A 35 -0.27 10.97 -5.47
C SER A 35 -1.04 12.28 -5.47
N ILE A 36 -2.32 12.25 -5.12
CA ILE A 36 -3.19 13.43 -5.04
C ILE A 36 -3.40 13.90 -3.59
N ASP A 37 -2.50 13.49 -2.70
CA ASP A 37 -2.46 13.89 -1.30
C ASP A 37 -3.68 13.47 -0.47
N ARG A 38 -4.33 12.37 -0.88
CA ARG A 38 -5.39 11.74 -0.10
C ARG A 38 -4.78 10.57 0.69
N LYS A 39 -3.82 10.91 1.56
CA LYS A 39 -2.96 9.93 2.22
C LYS A 39 -3.70 9.02 3.21
N ASP A 40 -4.65 9.56 3.98
CA ASP A 40 -5.41 8.75 4.93
C ASP A 40 -6.25 7.70 4.21
N GLU A 41 -6.89 8.08 3.11
CA GLU A 41 -7.66 7.14 2.29
C GLU A 41 -6.75 6.10 1.63
N SER A 42 -5.57 6.52 1.19
CA SER A 42 -4.58 5.61 0.62
C SER A 42 -4.16 4.57 1.66
N LEU A 43 -3.84 5.00 2.87
CA LEU A 43 -3.42 4.08 3.94
C LEU A 43 -4.56 3.12 4.33
N ALA A 44 -5.78 3.60 4.40
CA ALA A 44 -6.94 2.74 4.67
C ALA A 44 -7.11 1.67 3.58
N ALA A 45 -6.94 2.07 2.30
CA ALA A 45 -7.03 1.14 1.18
C ALA A 45 -5.91 0.08 1.23
N LEU A 46 -4.69 0.50 1.57
CA LEU A 46 -3.56 -0.43 1.70
C LEU A 46 -3.74 -1.38 2.88
N THR A 47 -4.25 -0.89 4.00
CA THR A 47 -4.53 -1.72 5.16
C THR A 47 -5.54 -2.82 4.81
N LYS A 48 -6.62 -2.46 4.11
CA LYS A 48 -7.60 -3.43 3.64
C LYS A 48 -6.97 -4.44 2.68
N LEU A 49 -6.09 -3.98 1.79
CA LEU A 49 -5.42 -4.83 0.82
C LEU A 49 -4.52 -5.87 1.51
N THR A 50 -3.86 -5.53 2.62
CA THR A 50 -3.08 -6.51 3.38
C THR A 50 -3.95 -7.62 3.97
N MET A 51 -5.20 -7.34 4.26
CA MET A 51 -6.14 -8.33 4.78
C MET A 51 -6.74 -9.20 3.68
N ASP A 52 -7.08 -8.59 2.56
CA ASP A 52 -7.72 -9.29 1.42
C ASP A 52 -6.70 -10.08 0.58
N HIS A 53 -5.48 -9.58 0.46
CA HIS A 53 -4.41 -10.17 -0.36
C HIS A 53 -3.07 -10.11 0.39
N PRO A 54 -2.93 -10.88 1.49
CA PRO A 54 -1.73 -10.81 2.34
C PRO A 54 -0.43 -11.20 1.65
N ALA A 55 -0.49 -11.94 0.55
CA ALA A 55 0.70 -12.36 -0.20
C ALA A 55 1.13 -11.34 -1.26
N TYR A 56 0.37 -10.26 -1.46
CA TYR A 56 0.74 -9.23 -2.42
C TYR A 56 1.77 -8.28 -1.80
N VAL A 57 3.04 -8.59 -2.03
CA VAL A 57 4.17 -7.95 -1.35
C VAL A 57 4.26 -6.44 -1.50
N PRO A 58 3.99 -5.84 -2.68
CA PRO A 58 4.14 -4.38 -2.85
C PRO A 58 3.34 -3.53 -1.86
N THR A 59 2.24 -4.04 -1.34
CA THR A 59 1.38 -3.33 -0.40
C THR A 59 2.14 -2.88 0.84
N TYR A 60 3.01 -3.75 1.37
CA TYR A 60 3.66 -3.52 2.66
C TYR A 60 4.66 -2.38 2.65
N LEU A 61 5.46 -2.28 1.60
CA LEU A 61 6.41 -1.17 1.47
C LEU A 61 5.66 0.16 1.37
N MET A 62 4.64 0.21 0.53
CA MET A 62 3.84 1.43 0.35
C MET A 62 3.13 1.83 1.64
N ALA A 63 2.52 0.85 2.34
CA ALA A 63 1.83 1.11 3.61
C ALA A 63 2.80 1.60 4.68
N ALA A 64 3.98 1.00 4.77
CA ALA A 64 5.00 1.41 5.75
C ALA A 64 5.50 2.83 5.48
N GLN A 65 5.80 3.16 4.23
CA GLN A 65 6.24 4.51 3.85
C GLN A 65 5.17 5.54 4.15
N LEU A 66 3.93 5.24 3.81
CA LEU A 66 2.82 6.16 4.00
C LEU A 66 2.50 6.36 5.49
N ALA A 67 2.53 5.29 6.27
CA ALA A 67 2.34 5.40 7.71
C ALA A 67 3.44 6.25 8.36
N GLN A 68 4.69 6.09 7.90
CA GLN A 68 5.80 6.93 8.35
C GLN A 68 5.55 8.40 8.01
N ASP A 69 5.13 8.69 6.78
CA ASP A 69 4.81 10.04 6.34
C ASP A 69 3.70 10.69 7.18
N LEU A 70 2.77 9.88 7.66
CA LEU A 70 1.65 10.34 8.50
C LEU A 70 1.99 10.39 9.99
N GLY A 71 3.25 10.11 10.35
CA GLY A 71 3.68 10.13 11.75
C GLY A 71 3.21 8.92 12.56
N ARG A 72 2.80 7.85 11.90
CA ARG A 72 2.32 6.62 12.53
C ARG A 72 3.44 5.58 12.56
N GLY A 73 4.47 5.85 13.37
CA GLY A 73 5.69 5.03 13.42
C GLY A 73 5.47 3.58 13.79
N ASP A 74 4.59 3.30 14.74
CA ASP A 74 4.30 1.92 15.17
C ASP A 74 3.62 1.12 14.06
N GLU A 75 2.68 1.73 13.35
CA GLU A 75 2.04 1.10 12.20
C GLU A 75 3.04 0.87 11.08
N ALA A 76 3.89 1.88 10.80
CA ALA A 76 4.93 1.77 9.79
C ALA A 76 5.84 0.58 10.06
N ARG A 77 6.28 0.43 11.29
CA ARG A 77 7.14 -0.69 11.70
C ARG A 77 6.44 -2.02 11.51
N ARG A 78 5.18 -2.11 11.91
CA ARG A 78 4.39 -3.34 11.77
C ARG A 78 4.27 -3.75 10.31
N PHE A 79 3.92 -2.81 9.42
CA PHE A 79 3.83 -3.10 7.99
C PHE A 79 5.18 -3.57 7.43
N ALA A 80 6.27 -2.91 7.82
CA ALA A 80 7.60 -3.30 7.36
C ALA A 80 7.96 -4.71 7.82
N GLU A 81 7.69 -5.06 9.07
CA GLU A 81 8.02 -6.37 9.61
C GLU A 81 7.22 -7.50 8.96
N ILE A 82 5.90 -7.29 8.78
CA ILE A 82 5.06 -8.26 8.09
C ILE A 82 5.51 -8.39 6.61
N GLY A 83 5.79 -7.25 5.98
CA GLY A 83 6.27 -7.23 4.60
C GLY A 83 7.57 -7.99 4.41
N ILE A 84 8.50 -7.90 5.37
CA ILE A 84 9.75 -8.66 5.34
C ILE A 84 9.47 -10.17 5.33
N GLU A 85 8.58 -10.63 6.17
CA GLU A 85 8.20 -12.04 6.21
C GLU A 85 7.53 -12.48 4.91
N ARG A 86 6.64 -11.66 4.36
CA ARG A 86 5.96 -11.96 3.10
C ARG A 86 6.91 -11.96 1.91
N ALA A 87 7.86 -11.02 1.87
CA ALA A 87 8.88 -10.98 0.83
C ALA A 87 9.78 -12.21 0.88
N ARG A 88 10.15 -12.63 2.09
CA ARG A 88 10.94 -13.85 2.30
C ARG A 88 10.20 -15.08 1.77
N ALA A 89 8.93 -15.22 2.14
CA ALA A 89 8.09 -16.34 1.71
C ALA A 89 7.91 -16.38 0.19
N ALA A 90 7.86 -15.21 -0.44
CA ALA A 90 7.71 -15.09 -1.90
C ALA A 90 9.04 -15.22 -2.67
N GLY A 91 10.17 -15.25 -1.97
CA GLY A 91 11.48 -15.21 -2.62
C GLY A 91 11.77 -13.87 -3.31
N ASP A 92 11.14 -12.80 -2.85
CA ASP A 92 11.29 -11.45 -3.42
C ASP A 92 12.43 -10.73 -2.71
N ASP A 93 13.65 -10.94 -3.19
CA ASP A 93 14.87 -10.40 -2.57
C ASP A 93 14.93 -8.87 -2.67
N HIS A 94 14.41 -8.29 -3.75
CA HIS A 94 14.39 -6.85 -3.92
C HIS A 94 13.49 -6.18 -2.88
N ALA A 95 12.26 -6.67 -2.74
CA ALA A 95 11.33 -6.17 -1.74
C ALA A 95 11.87 -6.38 -0.32
N LEU A 96 12.48 -7.54 -0.06
CA LEU A 96 13.09 -7.83 1.23
C LEU A 96 14.15 -6.79 1.60
N SER A 97 15.00 -6.45 0.65
CA SER A 97 16.06 -5.45 0.85
C SER A 97 15.47 -4.07 1.14
N GLU A 98 14.51 -3.64 0.35
CA GLU A 98 13.87 -2.33 0.54
C GLU A 98 13.13 -2.22 1.87
N LEU A 99 12.38 -3.26 2.23
CA LEU A 99 11.64 -3.29 3.49
C LEU A 99 12.57 -3.31 4.70
N THR A 100 13.67 -4.05 4.61
CA THR A 100 14.66 -4.10 5.68
C THR A 100 15.32 -2.75 5.88
N THR A 101 15.68 -2.08 4.78
CA THR A 101 16.25 -0.73 4.82
C THR A 101 15.29 0.25 5.47
N LEU A 102 14.02 0.21 5.08
CA LEU A 102 13.01 1.09 5.66
C LEU A 102 12.82 0.81 7.15
N ARG A 103 12.69 -0.46 7.53
CA ARG A 103 12.52 -0.83 8.95
C ARG A 103 13.66 -0.29 9.80
N ASN A 104 14.88 -0.31 9.28
CA ASN A 104 16.05 0.16 10.02
C ASN A 104 16.05 1.66 10.26
N THR A 105 15.22 2.42 9.56
CA THR A 105 15.03 3.86 9.76
C THR A 105 13.88 4.21 10.72
N LEU A 106 13.10 3.23 11.11
CA LEU A 106 11.92 3.44 11.94
C LEU A 106 12.21 3.32 13.43
#